data_a7a15e2b8205bd205ff26285017a64a9
#
_entry.id   a7a15e2b8205bd205ff26285017a64a9
#
_cell.length_a   1.000
_cell.length_b   1.000
_cell.length_c   1.000
_cell.angle_alpha   90.00
_cell.angle_beta   90.00
_cell.angle_gamma   90.00
#
_symmetry.space_group_name_H-M   'P 1'
#
loop_
_entity.id
_entity.type
_entity.pdbx_description
1 polymer ?
#
loop_
_entity_poly.entity_id
_entity_poly.type
_entity_poly.pdbx_seq_one_letter_code
_entity_poly.pdbx_strand_id
1 'polypeptide(L)'
;MKSAHPLTPFLPSNPIGFKPTELLNPDHINQQSHALFKLISPLYSVDESTFMRELLPLAKPSDAEKQQIATQTHQLVEHVRQNGDAVKMVDSLLLEYSLDTKEGILLMSLAEALIRVPDNATADALIRDKMSVADWKKHLKDDNAFMVNASTWGLMMTGKVVSIDKDTTATGFLDKMTKKMGEPVIRSAMQKAMKIMGHQFVLGESIEKAHKNSQSYRNKGYTYSFDMLGEAAITNKDAEKYFNDYLHAVKSVANIKVNDGMPKPSVSIKLSALHPRYEATQEAQVLGLLKQRCLLLIEAAKEVNVDISIDAEEADRLEISLKLFEALYTDVILQDWDGLGIVVQA
;
A
#
# COMPACT_ATOMS: atom_id res chain seq x y z
N MET A 1 24.37 31.42 9.77
CA MET A 1 23.84 30.67 10.90
C MET A 1 22.95 29.59 10.33
N LYS A 2 23.42 28.34 10.27
CA LYS A 2 22.58 27.19 9.83
C LYS A 2 21.69 26.85 11.01
N SER A 3 20.38 26.95 10.83
CA SER A 3 19.40 26.52 11.80
C SER A 3 19.63 25.04 12.11
N ALA A 4 19.84 24.72 13.38
CA ALA A 4 19.88 23.34 13.83
C ALA A 4 18.56 22.66 13.45
N HIS A 5 18.66 21.53 12.80
CA HIS A 5 17.50 20.72 12.44
C HIS A 5 16.80 20.22 13.72
N PRO A 6 15.47 20.30 13.85
CA PRO A 6 14.75 20.00 15.08
C PRO A 6 14.64 18.50 15.42
N LEU A 7 15.50 17.64 14.90
CA LEU A 7 15.46 16.20 15.18
C LEU A 7 16.23 15.76 16.45
N THR A 8 16.94 16.68 17.09
CA THR A 8 17.68 16.38 18.33
C THR A 8 16.83 16.07 19.57
N PRO A 9 15.53 16.35 19.67
CA PRO A 9 14.74 16.03 20.85
C PRO A 9 14.00 14.69 20.82
N PHE A 10 14.08 13.90 19.76
CA PHE A 10 13.14 12.79 19.54
C PHE A 10 13.57 11.43 20.12
N LEU A 11 14.64 11.35 20.85
CA LEU A 11 15.07 10.08 21.43
C LEU A 11 15.09 10.16 22.95
N PRO A 12 14.55 9.13 23.63
CA PRO A 12 14.42 9.15 25.07
C PRO A 12 15.77 9.33 25.75
N SER A 13 15.82 10.27 26.70
CA SER A 13 17.04 10.56 27.46
C SER A 13 17.38 9.49 28.50
N ASN A 14 16.57 8.44 28.63
CA ASN A 14 16.79 7.20 29.38
C ASN A 14 15.45 6.41 29.52
N PRO A 15 15.44 5.14 29.45
CA PRO A 15 16.12 4.12 30.26
C PRO A 15 17.17 3.29 29.52
N ILE A 16 17.46 3.60 28.27
CA ILE A 16 18.34 2.77 27.43
C ILE A 16 19.73 3.41 27.26
N GLY A 17 19.98 4.54 27.89
CA GLY A 17 21.27 5.23 27.83
C GLY A 17 21.63 5.79 26.45
N PHE A 18 20.64 5.94 25.58
CA PHE A 18 20.81 6.32 24.19
C PHE A 18 20.58 7.82 23.98
N LYS A 19 21.54 8.47 23.32
CA LYS A 19 21.42 9.88 22.92
C LYS A 19 21.33 10.00 21.41
N PRO A 20 20.33 10.70 20.86
CA PRO A 20 20.19 10.87 19.41
C PRO A 20 21.43 11.45 18.73
N THR A 21 22.11 12.36 19.44
CA THR A 21 23.36 12.96 18.97
C THR A 21 24.49 11.96 18.81
N GLU A 22 24.40 10.79 19.42
CA GLU A 22 25.38 9.72 19.26
C GLU A 22 25.18 8.96 17.96
N LEU A 23 23.92 8.75 17.51
CA LEU A 23 23.62 8.14 16.19
C LEU A 23 23.93 9.07 15.02
N LEU A 24 23.73 10.36 15.21
CA LEU A 24 23.97 11.35 14.16
C LEU A 24 25.41 11.89 14.16
N ASN A 25 26.28 11.33 15.00
CA ASN A 25 27.69 11.70 15.03
C ASN A 25 28.39 11.15 13.78
N PRO A 26 29.09 11.98 12.97
CA PRO A 26 29.86 11.54 11.83
C PRO A 26 30.87 10.42 12.13
N ASP A 27 31.34 10.33 13.36
CA ASP A 27 32.25 9.25 13.78
C ASP A 27 31.62 7.86 13.71
N HIS A 28 30.28 7.76 13.69
CA HIS A 28 29.56 6.49 13.51
C HIS A 28 29.59 5.98 12.08
N ILE A 29 29.84 6.84 11.07
CA ILE A 29 29.93 6.43 9.66
C ILE A 29 31.05 5.39 9.47
N ASN A 30 32.07 5.42 10.32
CA ASN A 30 33.20 4.49 10.29
C ASN A 30 33.07 3.32 11.28
N GLN A 31 31.98 3.23 12.03
CA GLN A 31 31.77 2.09 12.94
C GLN A 31 31.16 0.92 12.17
N GLN A 32 31.57 -0.29 12.58
CA GLN A 32 30.92 -1.48 12.06
C GLN A 32 29.43 -1.46 12.42
N SER A 33 28.58 -1.79 11.47
CA SER A 33 27.10 -1.85 11.63
C SER A 33 26.65 -2.61 12.88
N HIS A 34 27.41 -3.65 13.29
CA HIS A 34 27.15 -4.41 14.51
C HIS A 34 27.09 -3.54 15.79
N ALA A 35 27.86 -2.44 15.87
CA ALA A 35 27.77 -1.52 17.00
C ALA A 35 26.45 -0.72 16.98
N LEU A 36 25.97 -0.33 15.78
CA LEU A 36 24.72 0.39 15.61
C LEU A 36 23.51 -0.49 15.93
N PHE A 37 23.53 -1.78 15.56
CA PHE A 37 22.44 -2.71 15.90
C PHE A 37 22.25 -2.85 17.40
N LYS A 38 23.30 -2.81 18.22
CA LYS A 38 23.17 -2.81 19.69
C LYS A 38 22.41 -1.60 20.24
N LEU A 39 22.39 -0.48 19.50
CA LEU A 39 21.67 0.72 19.87
C LEU A 39 20.21 0.69 19.42
N ILE A 40 19.91 0.18 18.25
CA ILE A 40 18.56 0.21 17.65
C ILE A 40 17.73 -1.03 18.00
N SER A 41 18.32 -2.22 18.06
CA SER A 41 17.57 -3.48 18.26
C SER A 41 16.76 -3.53 19.55
N PRO A 42 17.20 -2.95 20.70
CA PRO A 42 16.37 -2.89 21.90
C PRO A 42 15.10 -2.04 21.75
N LEU A 43 15.03 -1.17 20.73
CA LEU A 43 13.91 -0.25 20.52
C LEU A 43 12.80 -0.86 19.68
N TYR A 44 13.01 -1.96 19.00
CA TYR A 44 12.03 -2.52 18.06
C TYR A 44 10.75 -3.04 18.75
N SER A 45 10.80 -3.37 20.03
CA SER A 45 9.66 -3.85 20.82
C SER A 45 9.64 -3.21 22.20
N VAL A 46 9.56 -1.89 22.23
CA VAL A 46 9.49 -1.08 23.46
C VAL A 46 8.07 -1.14 24.03
N ASP A 47 7.92 -1.13 25.37
CA ASP A 47 6.63 -0.92 26.00
C ASP A 47 6.06 0.44 25.58
N GLU A 48 4.94 0.41 24.85
CA GLU A 48 4.33 1.58 24.23
C GLU A 48 4.01 2.66 25.26
N SER A 49 3.44 2.29 26.42
CA SER A 49 3.05 3.24 27.46
C SER A 49 4.26 3.96 28.07
N THR A 50 5.36 3.27 28.20
CA THR A 50 6.63 3.82 28.69
C THR A 50 7.24 4.75 27.65
N PHE A 51 7.30 4.32 26.41
CA PHE A 51 7.83 5.12 25.30
C PHE A 51 7.01 6.40 25.08
N MET A 52 5.68 6.30 25.07
CA MET A 52 4.80 7.45 24.88
C MET A 52 4.90 8.49 25.99
N ARG A 53 5.16 8.09 27.24
CA ARG A 53 5.40 9.04 28.34
C ARG A 53 6.63 9.93 28.11
N GLU A 54 7.63 9.39 27.45
CA GLU A 54 8.85 10.13 27.10
C GLU A 54 8.70 10.92 25.80
N LEU A 55 8.03 10.34 24.81
CA LEU A 55 7.86 10.94 23.49
C LEU A 55 6.87 12.12 23.48
N LEU A 56 5.74 12.00 24.18
CA LEU A 56 4.69 13.02 24.16
C LEU A 56 5.15 14.41 24.60
N PRO A 57 5.97 14.58 25.65
CA PRO A 57 6.49 15.90 26.03
C PRO A 57 7.37 16.52 24.94
N LEU A 58 8.11 15.69 24.19
CA LEU A 58 9.00 16.14 23.10
C LEU A 58 8.21 16.46 21.83
N ALA A 59 7.17 15.68 21.56
CA ALA A 59 6.33 15.82 20.36
C ALA A 59 5.23 16.90 20.53
N LYS A 60 5.02 17.44 21.74
CA LYS A 60 3.98 18.44 22.02
C LYS A 60 4.25 19.74 21.28
N PRO A 61 3.45 20.12 20.29
CA PRO A 61 3.64 21.36 19.59
C PRO A 61 3.32 22.57 20.48
N SER A 62 4.02 23.67 20.26
CA SER A 62 3.67 24.97 20.85
C SER A 62 2.30 25.45 20.37
N ASP A 63 1.70 26.42 21.04
CA ASP A 63 0.38 26.91 20.62
C ASP A 63 0.43 27.61 19.26
N ALA A 64 1.53 28.25 18.90
CA ALA A 64 1.74 28.82 17.58
C ALA A 64 1.80 27.73 16.49
N GLU A 65 2.50 26.63 16.72
CA GLU A 65 2.57 25.50 15.81
C GLU A 65 1.21 24.81 15.66
N LYS A 66 0.46 24.63 16.76
CA LYS A 66 -0.91 24.10 16.70
C LYS A 66 -1.82 24.97 15.83
N GLN A 67 -1.73 26.29 15.97
CA GLN A 67 -2.52 27.22 15.17
C GLN A 67 -2.11 27.15 13.70
N GLN A 68 -0.84 27.06 13.39
CA GLN A 68 -0.33 26.91 12.04
C GLN A 68 -0.80 25.58 11.41
N ILE A 69 -0.67 24.45 12.13
CA ILE A 69 -1.15 23.14 11.71
C ILE A 69 -2.66 23.20 11.44
N ALA A 70 -3.46 23.74 12.37
CA ALA A 70 -4.90 23.87 12.20
C ALA A 70 -5.26 24.70 10.96
N THR A 71 -4.57 25.82 10.72
CA THR A 71 -4.80 26.67 9.56
C THR A 71 -4.47 25.95 8.26
N GLN A 72 -3.32 25.31 8.18
CA GLN A 72 -2.90 24.56 6.99
C GLN A 72 -3.82 23.37 6.71
N THR A 73 -4.21 22.64 7.75
CA THR A 73 -5.16 21.52 7.63
C THR A 73 -6.51 22.02 7.11
N HIS A 74 -7.02 23.13 7.65
CA HIS A 74 -8.27 23.71 7.20
C HIS A 74 -8.20 24.12 5.72
N GLN A 75 -7.14 24.82 5.33
CA GLN A 75 -6.93 25.22 3.92
C GLN A 75 -6.85 24.01 2.99
N LEU A 76 -6.13 22.94 3.40
CA LEU A 76 -6.05 21.72 2.62
C LEU A 76 -7.42 21.05 2.43
N VAL A 77 -8.18 20.92 3.53
CA VAL A 77 -9.51 20.33 3.49
C VAL A 77 -10.47 21.16 2.63
N GLU A 78 -10.43 22.49 2.76
CA GLU A 78 -11.25 23.36 1.92
C GLU A 78 -10.87 23.24 0.44
N HIS A 79 -9.57 23.21 0.13
CA HIS A 79 -9.10 23.05 -1.23
C HIS A 79 -9.57 21.72 -1.85
N VAL A 80 -9.47 20.62 -1.09
CA VAL A 80 -9.98 19.31 -1.53
C VAL A 80 -11.49 19.36 -1.77
N ARG A 81 -12.25 19.99 -0.88
CA ARG A 81 -13.73 20.12 -1.03
C ARG A 81 -14.13 20.99 -2.21
N GLN A 82 -13.41 22.08 -2.46
CA GLN A 82 -13.69 22.97 -3.62
C GLN A 82 -13.36 22.31 -4.96
N ASN A 83 -12.41 21.39 -4.98
CA ASN A 83 -12.07 20.60 -6.16
C ASN A 83 -12.87 19.29 -6.26
N GLY A 84 -14.00 19.21 -5.58
CA GLY A 84 -14.86 18.02 -5.48
C GLY A 84 -15.50 17.54 -6.79
N ASP A 85 -15.42 18.30 -7.90
CA ASP A 85 -15.75 17.82 -9.25
C ASP A 85 -14.87 16.64 -9.72
N ALA A 86 -13.77 16.40 -8.99
CA ALA A 86 -12.94 15.23 -9.18
C ALA A 86 -13.45 13.98 -8.44
N VAL A 87 -14.48 14.10 -7.58
CA VAL A 87 -15.10 12.96 -6.90
C VAL A 87 -15.88 12.15 -7.92
N LYS A 88 -15.20 11.20 -8.55
CA LYS A 88 -15.82 10.25 -9.45
C LYS A 88 -16.88 9.47 -8.68
N MET A 89 -17.90 8.97 -9.39
CA MET A 89 -18.99 8.16 -8.85
C MET A 89 -18.51 7.02 -7.90
N VAL A 90 -17.30 6.53 -8.11
CA VAL A 90 -16.63 5.52 -7.26
C VAL A 90 -16.21 6.10 -5.91
N ASP A 91 -15.72 7.35 -5.89
CA ASP A 91 -15.34 8.03 -4.65
C ASP A 91 -16.56 8.27 -3.76
N SER A 92 -17.71 8.59 -4.38
CA SER A 92 -18.99 8.69 -3.66
C SER A 92 -19.42 7.35 -3.06
N LEU A 93 -19.19 6.24 -3.77
CA LEU A 93 -19.48 4.89 -3.27
C LEU A 93 -18.56 4.53 -2.09
N LEU A 94 -17.27 4.87 -2.18
CA LEU A 94 -16.29 4.63 -1.11
C LEU A 94 -16.50 5.53 0.12
N LEU A 95 -16.99 6.75 -0.08
CA LEU A 95 -17.38 7.64 1.01
C LEU A 95 -18.62 7.13 1.75
N GLU A 96 -19.59 6.57 1.03
CA GLU A 96 -20.81 6.01 1.61
C GLU A 96 -20.55 4.68 2.33
N TYR A 97 -19.69 3.84 1.74
CA TYR A 97 -19.31 2.54 2.30
C TYR A 97 -17.84 2.55 2.75
N SER A 98 -17.50 3.54 3.59
CA SER A 98 -16.15 3.66 4.12
C SER A 98 -15.77 2.46 5.01
N LEU A 99 -14.48 2.20 5.15
CA LEU A 99 -13.96 1.05 5.91
C LEU A 99 -14.22 1.12 7.42
N ASP A 100 -14.72 2.24 7.92
CA ASP A 100 -15.16 2.42 9.30
C ASP A 100 -16.64 2.03 9.51
N THR A 101 -17.37 1.71 8.43
CA THR A 101 -18.74 1.20 8.50
C THR A 101 -18.77 -0.33 8.43
N LYS A 102 -19.76 -0.94 9.10
CA LYS A 102 -19.95 -2.41 9.04
C LYS A 102 -20.21 -2.90 7.61
N GLU A 103 -20.94 -2.12 6.84
CA GLU A 103 -21.30 -2.39 5.46
C GLU A 103 -20.08 -2.26 4.54
N GLY A 104 -19.23 -1.26 4.76
CA GLY A 104 -17.95 -1.10 4.04
C GLY A 104 -17.01 -2.26 4.30
N ILE A 105 -16.83 -2.66 5.56
CA ILE A 105 -16.03 -3.84 5.94
C ILE A 105 -16.58 -5.10 5.27
N LEU A 106 -17.91 -5.26 5.26
CA LEU A 106 -18.57 -6.43 4.66
C LEU A 106 -18.37 -6.48 3.14
N LEU A 107 -18.49 -5.34 2.45
CA LEU A 107 -18.25 -5.25 1.01
C LEU A 107 -16.79 -5.55 0.66
N MET A 108 -15.84 -5.03 1.44
CA MET A 108 -14.42 -5.31 1.23
C MET A 108 -14.09 -6.79 1.49
N SER A 109 -14.62 -7.36 2.57
CA SER A 109 -14.44 -8.79 2.87
C SER A 109 -15.08 -9.68 1.80
N LEU A 110 -16.23 -9.27 1.26
CA LEU A 110 -16.86 -9.96 0.13
C LEU A 110 -16.03 -9.86 -1.14
N ALA A 111 -15.47 -8.67 -1.42
CA ALA A 111 -14.60 -8.46 -2.58
C ALA A 111 -13.34 -9.33 -2.49
N GLU A 112 -12.68 -9.35 -1.35
CA GLU A 112 -11.51 -10.20 -1.09
C GLU A 112 -11.84 -11.69 -1.27
N ALA A 113 -12.94 -12.14 -0.68
CA ALA A 113 -13.36 -13.54 -0.79
C ALA A 113 -13.70 -13.94 -2.22
N LEU A 114 -14.40 -13.07 -2.99
CA LEU A 114 -14.77 -13.34 -4.37
C LEU A 114 -13.57 -13.44 -5.32
N ILE A 115 -12.45 -12.79 -5.02
CA ILE A 115 -11.21 -12.94 -5.78
C ILE A 115 -10.62 -14.35 -5.61
N ARG A 116 -10.84 -14.97 -4.44
CA ARG A 116 -10.28 -16.29 -4.07
C ARG A 116 -11.21 -17.46 -4.39
N VAL A 117 -12.47 -17.21 -4.68
CA VAL A 117 -13.47 -18.27 -4.95
C VAL A 117 -13.23 -18.88 -6.33
N PRO A 118 -13.08 -20.23 -6.43
CA PRO A 118 -12.69 -20.87 -7.67
C PRO A 118 -13.83 -21.06 -8.68
N ASP A 119 -15.10 -20.99 -8.23
CA ASP A 119 -16.26 -21.28 -9.08
C ASP A 119 -17.44 -20.34 -8.80
N ASN A 120 -18.32 -20.27 -9.79
CA ASN A 120 -19.46 -19.37 -9.79
C ASN A 120 -20.53 -19.75 -8.76
N ALA A 121 -20.73 -21.04 -8.47
CA ALA A 121 -21.75 -21.50 -7.52
C ALA A 121 -21.40 -21.09 -6.09
N THR A 122 -20.13 -21.24 -5.73
CA THR A 122 -19.59 -20.77 -4.44
C THR A 122 -19.64 -19.24 -4.34
N ALA A 123 -19.33 -18.52 -5.44
CA ALA A 123 -19.46 -17.07 -5.48
C ALA A 123 -20.91 -16.62 -5.24
N ASP A 124 -21.88 -17.24 -5.88
CA ASP A 124 -23.31 -16.92 -5.72
C ASP A 124 -23.80 -17.20 -4.30
N ALA A 125 -23.39 -18.31 -3.71
CA ALA A 125 -23.71 -18.65 -2.32
C ALA A 125 -23.12 -17.65 -1.33
N LEU A 126 -21.86 -17.22 -1.54
CA LEU A 126 -21.19 -16.24 -0.70
C LEU A 126 -21.84 -14.85 -0.79
N ILE A 127 -22.17 -14.39 -2.01
CA ILE A 127 -22.88 -13.13 -2.21
C ILE A 127 -24.23 -13.16 -1.46
N ARG A 128 -25.00 -14.23 -1.60
CA ARG A 128 -26.29 -14.39 -0.94
C ARG A 128 -26.17 -14.36 0.59
N ASP A 129 -25.20 -15.09 1.13
CA ASP A 129 -24.95 -15.15 2.57
C ASP A 129 -24.59 -13.76 3.12
N LYS A 130 -23.59 -13.11 2.55
CA LYS A 130 -23.09 -11.81 3.03
C LYS A 130 -24.08 -10.68 2.85
N MET A 131 -24.81 -10.67 1.74
CA MET A 131 -25.81 -9.64 1.49
C MET A 131 -27.06 -9.78 2.39
N SER A 132 -27.33 -10.96 2.93
CA SER A 132 -28.47 -11.18 3.84
C SER A 132 -28.24 -10.67 5.27
N VAL A 133 -26.98 -10.54 5.70
CA VAL A 133 -26.59 -10.19 7.07
C VAL A 133 -26.49 -8.70 7.34
N ALA A 134 -26.26 -7.89 6.29
CA ALA A 134 -26.08 -6.46 6.43
C ALA A 134 -27.39 -5.70 6.68
N ASP A 135 -27.37 -4.76 7.64
CA ASP A 135 -28.50 -3.88 7.92
C ASP A 135 -28.52 -2.68 6.98
N TRP A 136 -28.82 -2.95 5.73
CA TRP A 136 -28.92 -1.92 4.68
C TRP A 136 -29.97 -0.83 4.97
N LYS A 137 -30.85 -1.07 5.97
CA LYS A 137 -31.90 -0.10 6.34
C LYS A 137 -31.36 1.13 7.06
N LYS A 138 -30.17 1.06 7.67
CA LYS A 138 -29.57 2.21 8.37
C LYS A 138 -29.15 3.33 7.42
N HIS A 139 -28.72 2.97 6.22
CA HIS A 139 -28.32 3.93 5.18
C HIS A 139 -29.52 4.52 4.41
N LEU A 140 -30.73 4.02 4.67
CA LEU A 140 -31.96 4.50 4.06
C LEU A 140 -32.53 5.77 4.72
N LYS A 141 -31.91 6.30 5.76
CA LYS A 141 -32.38 7.53 6.41
C LYS A 141 -32.14 8.81 5.60
N ASP A 142 -31.29 8.72 4.60
CA ASP A 142 -31.05 9.81 3.64
C ASP A 142 -31.59 9.38 2.27
N ASP A 143 -32.81 9.78 1.93
CA ASP A 143 -33.52 9.42 0.69
C ASP A 143 -32.69 9.68 -0.58
N ASN A 144 -31.79 10.68 -0.53
CA ASN A 144 -30.90 11.03 -1.63
C ASN A 144 -29.73 10.03 -1.78
N ALA A 145 -29.13 9.55 -0.68
CA ALA A 145 -28.02 8.59 -0.73
C ALA A 145 -28.48 7.23 -1.28
N PHE A 146 -29.67 6.77 -0.86
CA PHE A 146 -30.25 5.52 -1.39
C PHE A 146 -30.53 5.60 -2.89
N MET A 147 -31.14 6.68 -3.37
CA MET A 147 -31.46 6.88 -4.79
C MET A 147 -30.19 6.95 -5.64
N VAL A 148 -29.13 7.61 -5.14
CA VAL A 148 -27.82 7.66 -5.80
C VAL A 148 -27.20 6.28 -5.85
N ASN A 149 -27.20 5.55 -4.73
CA ASN A 149 -26.59 4.22 -4.63
C ASN A 149 -27.30 3.19 -5.49
N ALA A 150 -28.62 3.15 -5.47
CA ALA A 150 -29.39 2.22 -6.27
C ALA A 150 -29.33 2.56 -7.77
N SER A 151 -29.28 3.84 -8.13
CA SER A 151 -29.05 4.29 -9.51
C SER A 151 -27.62 3.94 -9.97
N THR A 152 -26.63 4.09 -9.08
CA THR A 152 -25.23 3.72 -9.33
C THR A 152 -25.08 2.21 -9.55
N TRP A 153 -25.69 1.40 -8.70
CA TRP A 153 -25.75 -0.05 -8.88
C TRP A 153 -26.47 -0.45 -10.17
N GLY A 154 -27.61 0.19 -10.47
CA GLY A 154 -28.34 -0.03 -11.71
C GLY A 154 -27.53 0.33 -12.94
N LEU A 155 -26.79 1.44 -12.91
CA LEU A 155 -25.90 1.87 -14.00
C LEU A 155 -24.72 0.92 -14.18
N MET A 156 -24.09 0.48 -13.08
CA MET A 156 -23.00 -0.50 -13.12
C MET A 156 -23.46 -1.85 -13.70
N MET A 157 -24.67 -2.29 -13.37
CA MET A 157 -25.24 -3.56 -13.82
C MET A 157 -25.70 -3.54 -15.28
N THR A 158 -26.37 -2.49 -15.67
CA THR A 158 -27.10 -2.47 -16.96
C THR A 158 -26.48 -1.51 -17.97
N GLY A 159 -25.57 -0.64 -17.56
CA GLY A 159 -25.09 0.47 -18.39
C GLY A 159 -26.14 1.56 -18.62
N LYS A 160 -27.31 1.48 -17.95
CA LYS A 160 -28.41 2.44 -18.04
C LYS A 160 -28.82 2.88 -16.64
N VAL A 161 -29.19 4.14 -16.49
CA VAL A 161 -29.77 4.66 -15.25
C VAL A 161 -31.13 3.97 -15.03
N VAL A 162 -31.29 3.30 -13.91
CA VAL A 162 -32.55 2.66 -13.51
C VAL A 162 -33.23 3.59 -12.53
N SER A 163 -34.44 4.05 -12.87
CA SER A 163 -35.30 4.77 -11.93
C SER A 163 -35.89 3.77 -10.92
N ILE A 164 -35.77 4.08 -9.64
CA ILE A 164 -36.25 3.24 -8.55
C ILE A 164 -37.43 3.95 -7.89
N ASP A 165 -38.52 3.19 -7.66
CA ASP A 165 -39.65 3.69 -6.92
C ASP A 165 -39.30 3.99 -5.46
N LYS A 166 -39.77 5.13 -4.94
CA LYS A 166 -39.47 5.64 -3.59
C LYS A 166 -39.82 4.67 -2.44
N ASP A 167 -40.67 3.68 -2.71
CA ASP A 167 -41.15 2.71 -1.69
C ASP A 167 -40.39 1.38 -1.69
N THR A 168 -39.30 1.26 -2.48
CA THR A 168 -38.55 0.01 -2.60
C THR A 168 -37.42 -0.05 -1.58
N THR A 169 -37.48 -1.02 -0.65
CA THR A 169 -36.37 -1.30 0.28
C THR A 169 -35.17 -1.92 -0.45
N ALA A 170 -33.95 -1.72 0.06
CA ALA A 170 -32.73 -2.28 -0.54
C ALA A 170 -32.80 -3.80 -0.71
N THR A 171 -33.33 -4.53 0.27
CA THR A 171 -33.59 -5.97 0.18
C THR A 171 -34.65 -6.31 -0.87
N GLY A 172 -35.73 -5.54 -0.93
CA GLY A 172 -36.77 -5.69 -1.96
C GLY A 172 -36.28 -5.36 -3.37
N PHE A 173 -35.31 -4.44 -3.50
CA PHE A 173 -34.66 -4.13 -4.76
C PHE A 173 -33.77 -5.30 -5.23
N LEU A 174 -32.91 -5.83 -4.33
CA LEU A 174 -32.07 -6.99 -4.63
C LEU A 174 -32.89 -8.24 -4.93
N ASP A 175 -33.96 -8.50 -4.17
CA ASP A 175 -34.89 -9.60 -4.44
C ASP A 175 -35.61 -9.46 -5.80
N LYS A 176 -36.06 -8.26 -6.13
CA LYS A 176 -36.67 -7.98 -7.45
C LYS A 176 -35.65 -8.16 -8.58
N MET A 177 -34.41 -7.73 -8.36
CA MET A 177 -33.33 -7.90 -9.33
C MET A 177 -32.92 -9.35 -9.50
N THR A 178 -32.76 -10.10 -8.41
CA THR A 178 -32.44 -11.53 -8.45
C THR A 178 -33.52 -12.31 -9.17
N LYS A 179 -34.80 -12.01 -8.88
CA LYS A 179 -35.97 -12.66 -9.54
C LYS A 179 -36.12 -12.28 -11.01
N LYS A 180 -35.70 -11.06 -11.38
CA LYS A 180 -35.90 -10.52 -12.73
C LYS A 180 -34.71 -10.74 -13.67
N MET A 181 -33.48 -10.77 -13.16
CA MET A 181 -32.26 -10.81 -13.94
C MET A 181 -31.41 -12.07 -13.71
N GLY A 182 -31.66 -12.82 -12.63
CA GLY A 182 -30.91 -14.04 -12.26
C GLY A 182 -29.56 -13.75 -11.59
N GLU A 183 -29.09 -14.76 -10.84
CA GLU A 183 -27.82 -14.72 -10.07
C GLU A 183 -26.59 -14.37 -10.92
N PRO A 184 -26.43 -14.82 -12.19
CA PRO A 184 -25.26 -14.49 -13.00
C PRO A 184 -25.08 -13.00 -13.27
N VAL A 185 -26.19 -12.24 -13.37
CA VAL A 185 -26.14 -10.79 -13.62
C VAL A 185 -25.65 -10.06 -12.37
N ILE A 186 -26.13 -10.46 -11.19
CA ILE A 186 -25.68 -9.88 -9.90
C ILE A 186 -24.20 -10.15 -9.70
N ARG A 187 -23.74 -11.39 -9.92
CA ARG A 187 -22.33 -11.73 -9.84
C ARG A 187 -21.47 -10.88 -10.79
N SER A 188 -21.86 -10.77 -12.05
CA SER A 188 -21.15 -9.95 -13.04
C SER A 188 -21.08 -8.47 -12.61
N ALA A 189 -22.15 -7.93 -12.04
CA ALA A 189 -22.18 -6.57 -11.53
C ALA A 189 -21.27 -6.38 -10.31
N MET A 190 -21.30 -7.31 -9.36
CA MET A 190 -20.39 -7.30 -8.20
C MET A 190 -18.93 -7.37 -8.66
N GLN A 191 -18.58 -8.26 -9.58
CA GLN A 191 -17.24 -8.34 -10.14
C GLN A 191 -16.82 -7.04 -10.85
N LYS A 192 -17.74 -6.39 -11.56
CA LYS A 192 -17.48 -5.11 -12.21
C LYS A 192 -17.30 -3.99 -11.18
N ALA A 193 -18.12 -3.94 -10.13
CA ALA A 193 -17.97 -2.98 -9.04
C ALA A 193 -16.61 -3.17 -8.31
N MET A 194 -16.25 -4.41 -8.00
CA MET A 194 -14.97 -4.75 -7.40
C MET A 194 -13.79 -4.32 -8.30
N LYS A 195 -13.90 -4.54 -9.60
CA LYS A 195 -12.87 -4.10 -10.55
C LYS A 195 -12.73 -2.57 -10.57
N ILE A 196 -13.84 -1.85 -10.53
CA ILE A 196 -13.83 -0.38 -10.46
C ILE A 196 -13.19 0.09 -9.16
N MET A 197 -13.57 -0.48 -8.02
CA MET A 197 -12.96 -0.17 -6.71
C MET A 197 -11.47 -0.56 -6.69
N GLY A 198 -11.13 -1.75 -7.20
CA GLY A 198 -9.75 -2.21 -7.28
C GLY A 198 -8.83 -1.28 -8.06
N HIS A 199 -9.35 -0.63 -9.11
CA HIS A 199 -8.57 0.34 -9.88
C HIS A 199 -8.14 1.60 -9.12
N GLN A 200 -8.72 1.88 -7.96
CA GLN A 200 -8.25 2.97 -7.10
C GLN A 200 -7.01 2.58 -6.29
N PHE A 201 -6.88 1.29 -5.97
CA PHE A 201 -5.78 0.76 -5.15
C PHE A 201 -4.71 0.07 -6.00
N VAL A 202 -5.09 -0.45 -7.17
CA VAL A 202 -4.23 -1.20 -8.06
C VAL A 202 -4.16 -0.51 -9.41
N LEU A 203 -2.98 -0.01 -9.76
CA LEU A 203 -2.77 0.75 -10.98
C LEU A 203 -3.00 -0.12 -12.25
N GLY A 204 -2.77 -1.42 -12.18
CA GLY A 204 -3.01 -2.37 -13.26
C GLY A 204 -2.87 -3.82 -12.84
N GLU A 205 -3.56 -4.72 -13.52
CA GLU A 205 -3.49 -6.18 -13.30
C GLU A 205 -2.17 -6.79 -13.80
N SER A 206 -1.42 -6.05 -14.61
CA SER A 206 -0.07 -6.40 -15.08
C SER A 206 0.76 -5.13 -15.18
N ILE A 207 2.09 -5.29 -15.23
CA ILE A 207 3.02 -4.16 -15.34
C ILE A 207 2.75 -3.33 -16.62
N GLU A 208 2.36 -3.96 -17.72
CA GLU A 208 2.03 -3.28 -18.99
C GLU A 208 0.76 -2.43 -18.85
N LYS A 209 -0.27 -2.96 -18.16
CA LYS A 209 -1.49 -2.19 -17.86
C LYS A 209 -1.19 -1.04 -16.88
N ALA A 210 -0.40 -1.28 -15.84
CA ALA A 210 0.03 -0.26 -14.90
C ALA A 210 0.81 0.85 -15.63
N HIS A 211 1.75 0.49 -16.49
CA HIS A 211 2.46 1.44 -17.34
C HIS A 211 1.51 2.29 -18.19
N LYS A 212 0.56 1.66 -18.89
CA LYS A 212 -0.44 2.39 -19.69
C LYS A 212 -1.28 3.34 -18.83
N ASN A 213 -1.75 2.89 -17.68
CA ASN A 213 -2.60 3.68 -16.80
C ASN A 213 -1.84 4.83 -16.11
N SER A 214 -0.53 4.70 -15.88
CA SER A 214 0.32 5.75 -15.31
C SER A 214 0.55 6.93 -16.27
N GLN A 215 0.34 6.75 -17.58
CA GLN A 215 0.71 7.72 -18.61
C GLN A 215 0.13 9.11 -18.38
N SER A 216 -1.12 9.22 -17.96
CA SER A 216 -1.80 10.52 -17.75
C SER A 216 -1.15 11.35 -16.65
N TYR A 217 -0.70 10.73 -15.57
CA TYR A 217 -0.01 11.39 -14.46
C TYR A 217 1.46 11.65 -14.79
N ARG A 218 2.13 10.74 -15.49
CA ARG A 218 3.51 10.96 -15.96
C ARG A 218 3.60 12.17 -16.89
N ASN A 219 2.61 12.37 -17.75
CA ASN A 219 2.52 13.56 -18.58
C ASN A 219 2.37 14.86 -17.76
N LYS A 220 1.95 14.77 -16.50
CA LYS A 220 1.88 15.90 -15.54
C LYS A 220 3.15 16.02 -14.68
N GLY A 221 4.20 15.22 -14.92
CA GLY A 221 5.45 15.26 -14.18
C GLY A 221 5.51 14.31 -12.96
N TYR A 222 4.55 13.39 -12.78
CA TYR A 222 4.63 12.37 -11.73
C TYR A 222 5.57 11.24 -12.13
N THR A 223 6.31 10.72 -11.16
CA THR A 223 7.10 9.50 -11.27
C THR A 223 6.40 8.34 -10.55
N TYR A 224 6.86 7.12 -10.78
CA TYR A 224 6.27 5.92 -10.18
C TYR A 224 7.36 4.98 -9.67
N SER A 225 7.13 4.43 -8.48
CA SER A 225 7.76 3.20 -8.03
C SER A 225 6.70 2.09 -8.18
N PHE A 226 6.95 1.13 -9.06
CA PHE A 226 6.00 0.04 -9.29
C PHE A 226 6.21 -1.03 -8.22
N ASP A 227 5.20 -1.23 -7.38
CA ASP A 227 5.13 -2.29 -6.40
C ASP A 227 4.24 -3.42 -6.94
N MET A 228 4.79 -4.62 -7.06
CA MET A 228 4.05 -5.78 -7.55
C MET A 228 3.36 -6.49 -6.39
N LEU A 229 2.08 -6.76 -6.54
CA LEU A 229 1.35 -7.57 -5.56
C LEU A 229 1.93 -8.99 -5.53
N GLY A 230 2.31 -9.43 -4.34
CA GLY A 230 2.90 -10.72 -4.06
C GLY A 230 3.97 -10.59 -3.00
N GLU A 231 3.73 -11.23 -1.85
CA GLU A 231 4.63 -11.24 -0.69
C GLU A 231 4.51 -12.57 0.03
N ALA A 232 5.36 -12.80 1.03
CA ALA A 232 5.32 -13.98 1.89
C ALA A 232 5.26 -15.29 1.09
N ALA A 233 6.26 -15.55 0.25
CA ALA A 233 6.40 -16.83 -0.44
C ALA A 233 6.36 -17.98 0.57
N ILE A 234 5.48 -18.95 0.38
CA ILE A 234 5.33 -20.10 1.27
C ILE A 234 6.30 -21.22 0.85
N THR A 235 6.55 -21.33 -0.44
CA THR A 235 7.42 -22.36 -1.02
C THR A 235 8.52 -21.75 -1.89
N ASN A 236 9.56 -22.53 -2.18
CA ASN A 236 10.58 -22.12 -3.14
C ASN A 236 10.00 -21.89 -4.55
N LYS A 237 8.90 -22.59 -4.89
CA LYS A 237 8.20 -22.39 -6.17
C LYS A 237 7.54 -21.04 -6.25
N ASP A 238 6.95 -20.57 -5.14
CA ASP A 238 6.37 -19.24 -5.05
C ASP A 238 7.46 -18.17 -5.16
N ALA A 239 8.55 -18.36 -4.43
CA ALA A 239 9.69 -17.44 -4.48
C ALA A 239 10.34 -17.36 -5.86
N GLU A 240 10.40 -18.47 -6.61
CA GLU A 240 10.88 -18.49 -7.98
C GLU A 240 9.91 -17.74 -8.93
N LYS A 241 8.60 -17.95 -8.74
CA LYS A 241 7.58 -17.22 -9.50
C LYS A 241 7.72 -15.72 -9.28
N TYR A 242 7.76 -15.25 -8.03
CA TYR A 242 7.88 -13.82 -7.72
C TYR A 242 9.21 -13.23 -8.22
N PHE A 243 10.29 -13.97 -8.14
CA PHE A 243 11.57 -13.57 -8.72
C PHE A 243 11.46 -13.29 -10.23
N ASN A 244 10.84 -14.20 -10.97
CA ASN A 244 10.60 -14.03 -12.41
C ASN A 244 9.64 -12.86 -12.71
N ASP A 245 8.62 -12.66 -11.87
CA ASP A 245 7.70 -11.54 -11.98
C ASP A 245 8.45 -10.20 -11.78
N TYR A 246 9.36 -10.10 -10.81
CA TYR A 246 10.21 -8.91 -10.61
C TYR A 246 11.18 -8.69 -11.77
N LEU A 247 11.82 -9.72 -12.29
CA LEU A 247 12.67 -9.62 -13.49
C LEU A 247 11.88 -9.08 -14.70
N HIS A 248 10.66 -9.58 -14.86
CA HIS A 248 9.76 -9.11 -15.92
C HIS A 248 9.38 -7.63 -15.70
N ALA A 249 9.08 -7.23 -14.48
CA ALA A 249 8.77 -5.86 -14.13
C ALA A 249 9.93 -4.91 -14.44
N VAL A 250 11.15 -5.25 -14.02
CA VAL A 250 12.37 -4.47 -14.29
C VAL A 250 12.56 -4.26 -15.80
N LYS A 251 12.47 -5.34 -16.61
CA LYS A 251 12.59 -5.26 -18.06
C LYS A 251 11.47 -4.44 -18.71
N SER A 252 10.25 -4.54 -18.21
CA SER A 252 9.12 -3.77 -18.71
C SER A 252 9.25 -2.27 -18.40
N VAL A 253 9.69 -1.95 -17.18
CA VAL A 253 9.92 -0.56 -16.75
C VAL A 253 11.05 0.09 -17.54
N ALA A 254 12.09 -0.66 -17.90
CA ALA A 254 13.21 -0.18 -18.72
C ALA A 254 12.75 0.41 -20.07
N ASN A 255 11.66 -0.15 -20.63
CA ASN A 255 11.11 0.29 -21.92
C ASN A 255 10.20 1.53 -21.81
N ILE A 256 9.98 2.05 -20.60
CA ILE A 256 9.16 3.23 -20.38
C ILE A 256 9.90 4.47 -20.86
N LYS A 257 9.34 5.15 -21.84
CA LYS A 257 9.84 6.46 -22.27
C LYS A 257 9.49 7.52 -21.23
N VAL A 258 10.48 8.27 -20.82
CA VAL A 258 10.33 9.42 -19.93
C VAL A 258 10.64 10.69 -20.66
N ASN A 259 10.05 11.81 -20.23
CA ASN A 259 10.37 13.13 -20.77
C ASN A 259 11.77 13.54 -20.28
N ASP A 260 12.43 14.42 -21.06
CA ASP A 260 13.74 14.92 -20.70
C ASP A 260 13.75 15.53 -19.30
N GLY A 261 14.75 15.14 -18.51
CA GLY A 261 14.91 15.59 -17.13
C GLY A 261 14.05 14.88 -16.10
N MET A 262 13.18 13.96 -16.50
CA MET A 262 12.38 13.15 -15.55
C MET A 262 13.11 11.84 -15.22
N PRO A 263 13.13 11.43 -13.92
CA PRO A 263 13.68 10.13 -13.56
C PRO A 263 12.83 9.00 -14.16
N LYS A 264 13.50 7.89 -14.47
CA LYS A 264 12.79 6.65 -14.83
C LYS A 264 11.95 6.17 -13.65
N PRO A 265 10.83 5.48 -13.90
CA PRO A 265 10.15 4.74 -12.85
C PRO A 265 11.06 3.64 -12.28
N SER A 266 10.86 3.34 -11.00
CA SER A 266 11.57 2.29 -10.27
C SER A 266 10.67 1.08 -9.99
N VAL A 267 11.27 0.01 -9.48
CA VAL A 267 10.55 -1.18 -9.01
C VAL A 267 10.80 -1.36 -7.52
N SER A 268 9.72 -1.50 -6.74
CA SER A 268 9.79 -1.89 -5.33
C SER A 268 9.70 -3.41 -5.20
N ILE A 269 10.56 -4.00 -4.35
CA ILE A 269 10.62 -5.43 -4.11
C ILE A 269 10.43 -5.75 -2.63
N LYS A 270 9.74 -6.86 -2.35
CA LYS A 270 9.58 -7.41 -1.01
C LYS A 270 10.48 -8.63 -0.82
N LEU A 271 11.28 -8.61 0.23
CA LEU A 271 12.22 -9.69 0.51
C LEU A 271 11.51 -11.01 0.84
N SER A 272 10.35 -10.93 1.49
CA SER A 272 9.51 -12.08 1.80
C SER A 272 8.95 -12.78 0.55
N ALA A 273 8.83 -12.07 -0.56
CA ALA A 273 8.46 -12.67 -1.84
C ALA A 273 9.59 -13.51 -2.45
N LEU A 274 10.83 -13.21 -2.10
CA LEU A 274 12.01 -13.83 -2.71
C LEU A 274 12.54 -15.04 -1.95
N HIS A 275 12.10 -15.28 -0.72
CA HIS A 275 12.54 -16.41 0.08
C HIS A 275 11.48 -16.86 1.09
N PRO A 276 11.10 -18.16 1.14
CA PRO A 276 10.00 -18.64 2.01
C PRO A 276 10.37 -18.64 3.50
N ARG A 277 11.62 -18.48 3.86
CA ARG A 277 12.13 -18.43 5.24
C ARG A 277 12.89 -17.12 5.47
N TYR A 278 12.29 -16.01 5.07
CA TYR A 278 12.82 -14.69 5.38
C TYR A 278 12.47 -14.33 6.84
N GLU A 279 13.31 -14.83 7.74
CA GLU A 279 13.14 -14.74 9.19
C GLU A 279 14.50 -14.47 9.87
N ALA A 280 14.52 -13.73 10.98
CA ALA A 280 15.75 -13.47 11.74
C ALA A 280 16.44 -14.75 12.22
N THR A 281 15.67 -15.82 12.53
CA THR A 281 16.19 -17.14 12.92
C THR A 281 16.91 -17.89 11.80
N GLN A 282 16.77 -17.43 10.55
CA GLN A 282 17.35 -18.04 9.35
C GLN A 282 18.42 -17.13 8.72
N GLU A 283 19.11 -16.33 9.51
CA GLU A 283 20.08 -15.31 9.05
C GLU A 283 21.09 -15.87 8.05
N ALA A 284 21.64 -17.06 8.27
CA ALA A 284 22.61 -17.68 7.36
C ALA A 284 22.02 -17.95 5.95
N GLN A 285 20.76 -18.37 5.87
CA GLN A 285 20.08 -18.57 4.57
C GLN A 285 19.73 -17.24 3.91
N VAL A 286 19.32 -16.26 4.69
CA VAL A 286 19.01 -14.92 4.20
C VAL A 286 20.26 -14.25 3.63
N LEU A 287 21.33 -14.19 4.39
CA LEU A 287 22.60 -13.59 3.93
C LEU A 287 23.34 -14.43 2.87
N GLY A 288 22.93 -15.68 2.67
CA GLY A 288 23.42 -16.56 1.60
C GLY A 288 22.50 -16.54 0.37
N LEU A 289 21.45 -17.37 0.40
CA LEU A 289 20.57 -17.63 -0.76
C LEU A 289 19.73 -16.41 -1.17
N LEU A 290 19.14 -15.71 -0.21
CA LEU A 290 18.33 -14.53 -0.52
C LEU A 290 19.21 -13.39 -1.05
N LYS A 291 20.39 -13.17 -0.45
CA LYS A 291 21.36 -12.21 -0.98
C LYS A 291 21.67 -12.48 -2.46
N GLN A 292 22.00 -13.74 -2.81
CA GLN A 292 22.30 -14.09 -4.21
C GLN A 292 21.15 -13.79 -5.15
N ARG A 293 19.91 -14.08 -4.73
CA ARG A 293 18.71 -13.81 -5.52
C ARG A 293 18.50 -12.30 -5.71
N CYS A 294 18.70 -11.50 -4.66
CA CYS A 294 18.66 -10.05 -4.76
C CYS A 294 19.75 -9.50 -5.70
N LEU A 295 20.97 -10.01 -5.63
CA LEU A 295 22.06 -9.58 -6.51
C LEU A 295 21.73 -9.83 -7.98
N LEU A 296 21.10 -10.95 -8.34
CA LEU A 296 20.67 -11.21 -9.72
C LEU A 296 19.60 -10.20 -10.21
N LEU A 297 18.67 -9.78 -9.33
CA LEU A 297 17.70 -8.74 -9.66
C LEU A 297 18.37 -7.37 -9.82
N ILE A 298 19.30 -7.04 -8.92
CA ILE A 298 20.05 -5.79 -8.93
C ILE A 298 20.91 -5.70 -10.19
N GLU A 299 21.59 -6.77 -10.57
CA GLU A 299 22.39 -6.85 -11.81
C GLU A 299 21.51 -6.60 -13.04
N ALA A 300 20.39 -7.28 -13.14
CA ALA A 300 19.44 -7.08 -14.23
C ALA A 300 18.87 -5.64 -14.27
N ALA A 301 18.65 -5.02 -13.12
CA ALA A 301 18.16 -3.64 -13.03
C ALA A 301 19.26 -2.62 -13.42
N LYS A 302 20.48 -2.83 -12.95
CA LYS A 302 21.66 -2.04 -13.32
C LYS A 302 21.90 -2.05 -14.84
N GLU A 303 21.86 -3.22 -15.47
CA GLU A 303 22.03 -3.36 -16.93
C GLU A 303 21.08 -2.48 -17.75
N VAL A 304 19.86 -2.30 -17.25
CA VAL A 304 18.81 -1.52 -17.95
C VAL A 304 18.58 -0.14 -17.33
N ASN A 305 19.37 0.21 -16.31
CA ASN A 305 19.30 1.47 -15.55
C ASN A 305 17.89 1.75 -15.01
N VAL A 306 17.35 0.79 -14.23
CA VAL A 306 16.07 0.88 -13.50
C VAL A 306 16.37 0.74 -12.02
N ASP A 307 15.98 1.72 -11.22
CA ASP A 307 16.22 1.69 -9.78
C ASP A 307 15.36 0.63 -9.11
N ILE A 308 15.91 -0.01 -8.07
CA ILE A 308 15.22 -0.95 -7.18
C ILE A 308 15.17 -0.38 -5.78
N SER A 309 13.98 -0.41 -5.17
CA SER A 309 13.79 -0.12 -3.75
C SER A 309 13.38 -1.39 -3.00
N ILE A 310 14.07 -1.69 -1.91
CA ILE A 310 13.68 -2.76 -0.98
C ILE A 310 12.63 -2.20 -0.05
N ASP A 311 11.44 -2.81 -0.05
CA ASP A 311 10.32 -2.39 0.78
C ASP A 311 10.55 -2.77 2.26
N ALA A 312 9.99 -1.98 3.17
CA ALA A 312 10.01 -2.29 4.59
C ALA A 312 8.84 -3.24 4.92
N GLU A 313 9.15 -4.29 5.65
CA GLU A 313 8.18 -5.29 6.07
C GLU A 313 8.01 -5.27 7.60
N GLU A 314 7.62 -6.35 8.24
CA GLU A 314 7.32 -6.39 9.67
C GLU A 314 8.52 -5.99 10.55
N ALA A 315 8.24 -5.37 11.70
CA ALA A 315 9.26 -4.81 12.59
C ALA A 315 10.26 -5.86 13.11
N ASP A 316 9.86 -7.13 13.28
CA ASP A 316 10.73 -8.23 13.68
C ASP A 316 11.75 -8.63 12.60
N ARG A 317 11.57 -8.16 11.37
CA ARG A 317 12.50 -8.33 10.24
C ARG A 317 13.42 -7.14 10.02
N LEU A 318 13.27 -6.05 10.79
CA LEU A 318 14.05 -4.82 10.59
C LEU A 318 15.55 -5.08 10.61
N GLU A 319 16.06 -5.76 11.64
CA GLU A 319 17.50 -6.00 11.78
C GLU A 319 18.05 -6.85 10.63
N ILE A 320 17.36 -7.93 10.27
CA ILE A 320 17.83 -8.81 9.19
C ILE A 320 17.73 -8.13 7.81
N SER A 321 16.74 -7.25 7.60
CA SER A 321 16.64 -6.47 6.37
C SER A 321 17.78 -5.48 6.22
N LEU A 322 18.15 -4.79 7.31
CA LEU A 322 19.29 -3.88 7.31
C LEU A 322 20.62 -4.60 7.09
N LYS A 323 20.84 -5.76 7.73
CA LYS A 323 22.02 -6.59 7.48
C LYS A 323 22.13 -7.05 6.02
N LEU A 324 21.00 -7.47 5.45
CA LEU A 324 20.96 -7.85 4.04
C LEU A 324 21.23 -6.65 3.13
N PHE A 325 20.60 -5.50 3.42
CA PHE A 325 20.83 -4.27 2.66
C PHE A 325 22.31 -3.87 2.69
N GLU A 326 22.96 -3.87 3.86
CA GLU A 326 24.38 -3.60 3.98
C GLU A 326 25.22 -4.57 3.14
N ALA A 327 24.91 -5.87 3.21
CA ALA A 327 25.62 -6.89 2.46
C ALA A 327 25.42 -6.74 0.93
N LEU A 328 24.29 -6.22 0.48
CA LEU A 328 24.02 -5.89 -0.91
C LEU A 328 24.73 -4.59 -1.32
N TYR A 329 24.61 -3.55 -0.50
CA TYR A 329 25.15 -2.22 -0.79
C TYR A 329 26.68 -2.19 -0.88
N THR A 330 27.35 -3.05 -0.12
CA THR A 330 28.80 -3.19 -0.13
C THR A 330 29.31 -4.18 -1.20
N ASP A 331 28.43 -4.80 -1.96
CA ASP A 331 28.81 -5.75 -2.99
C ASP A 331 29.41 -5.03 -4.22
N VAL A 332 30.37 -5.69 -4.86
CA VAL A 332 31.09 -5.14 -6.05
C VAL A 332 30.15 -4.85 -7.24
N ILE A 333 29.01 -5.52 -7.30
CA ILE A 333 28.01 -5.30 -8.35
C ILE A 333 27.47 -3.86 -8.32
N LEU A 334 27.41 -3.23 -7.15
CA LEU A 334 26.92 -1.88 -6.98
C LEU A 334 27.95 -0.78 -7.26
N GLN A 335 29.21 -1.14 -7.50
CA GLN A 335 30.20 -0.14 -7.88
C GLN A 335 29.73 0.64 -9.11
N ASP A 336 29.79 1.98 -9.02
CA ASP A 336 29.36 2.91 -10.06
C ASP A 336 27.85 2.92 -10.38
N TRP A 337 26.99 2.42 -9.47
CA TRP A 337 25.53 2.48 -9.60
C TRP A 337 24.86 2.79 -8.27
N ASP A 338 24.03 3.81 -8.26
CA ASP A 338 23.31 4.35 -7.08
C ASP A 338 21.80 4.05 -7.09
N GLY A 339 21.36 3.11 -7.93
CA GLY A 339 19.95 2.76 -8.10
C GLY A 339 19.38 1.78 -7.06
N LEU A 340 20.13 1.40 -6.01
CA LEU A 340 19.60 0.59 -4.92
C LEU A 340 19.13 1.46 -3.75
N GLY A 341 17.86 1.36 -3.39
CA GLY A 341 17.26 2.04 -2.24
C GLY A 341 16.64 1.09 -1.23
N ILE A 342 16.33 1.62 -0.06
CA ILE A 342 15.58 0.93 0.99
C ILE A 342 14.52 1.87 1.55
N VAL A 343 13.33 1.32 1.83
CA VAL A 343 12.26 2.02 2.52
C VAL A 343 12.51 1.96 4.02
N VAL A 344 12.37 3.09 4.70
CA VAL A 344 12.44 3.21 6.16
C VAL A 344 11.09 3.69 6.65
N GLN A 345 10.50 2.95 7.57
CA GLN A 345 9.27 3.34 8.26
C GLN A 345 9.61 4.14 9.52
N ALA A 346 8.81 5.17 9.80
CA ALA A 346 8.97 6.02 10.98
C ALA A 346 8.20 5.44 12.19
#